data_7041a2371121f2f7ba4718d23f59ed53
#
_entry.id   7041a2371121f2f7ba4718d23f59ed53
#
_cell.length_a   1.000
_cell.length_b   1.000
_cell.length_c   1.000
_cell.angle_alpha   90.00
_cell.angle_beta   90.00
_cell.angle_gamma   90.00
#
_symmetry.space_group_name_H-M   'P 1'
#
loop_
_entity.id
_entity.type
_entity.pdbx_description
1 polymer ?
#
loop_
_entity_poly.entity_id
_entity_poly.type
_entity_poly.pdbx_seq_one_letter_code
_entity_poly.pdbx_strand_id
1 'polypeptide(L)'
;MDKIKIVIVGLGGVGGYYGGLLAKQYADNPNIEIFFVARGAHLSKVQANGLTLITEKGTFQVHPTLATDNVTEIGTADYIIMTPKSYDLDSTVAQIKPIVGANTVVLPLLNGIDNSDRIRTLLPGTEVWQGCCYIVARLNEPGIVESSGGVHRFNFGYEHKQTNDRLIAFESLLKEASIDATFYENILHVIWTKFFFISSTASLTSYFNVSFGALLTDETRKATLVSMLEELILIANAEGAEIERTVIDKVIHQLEKLPFETTSSMHSDFKAGKTTEVHGLTGSVVELGKKLGIPTPTYLNVYNELLKR
;
A
#
# COMPACT_ATOMS: atom_id res chain seq x y z
N MET A 1 -25.35 -20.08 6.97
CA MET A 1 -24.84 -18.83 6.37
C MET A 1 -23.53 -19.17 5.71
N ASP A 2 -23.28 -18.67 4.51
CA ASP A 2 -21.98 -18.86 3.89
C ASP A 2 -20.92 -18.13 4.69
N LYS A 3 -19.73 -18.70 4.78
CA LYS A 3 -18.60 -18.11 5.53
C LYS A 3 -18.05 -16.91 4.79
N ILE A 4 -17.67 -15.88 5.55
CA ILE A 4 -16.95 -14.72 4.98
C ILE A 4 -15.51 -15.12 4.67
N LYS A 5 -15.10 -14.98 3.42
CA LYS A 5 -13.74 -15.28 2.95
C LYS A 5 -12.94 -14.01 2.72
N ILE A 6 -11.89 -13.84 3.52
CA ILE A 6 -10.94 -12.72 3.40
C ILE A 6 -9.63 -13.27 2.85
N VAL A 7 -9.22 -12.77 1.68
CA VAL A 7 -8.02 -13.23 0.96
C VAL A 7 -6.95 -12.14 1.00
N ILE A 8 -5.79 -12.46 1.54
CA ILE A 8 -4.61 -11.59 1.54
C ILE A 8 -3.71 -11.99 0.39
N VAL A 9 -3.53 -11.09 -0.58
CA VAL A 9 -2.72 -11.34 -1.78
C VAL A 9 -1.42 -10.55 -1.71
N GLY A 10 -0.31 -11.28 -1.66
CA GLY A 10 1.01 -10.70 -1.40
C GLY A 10 1.34 -10.67 0.10
N LEU A 11 2.06 -11.69 0.56
CA LEU A 11 2.36 -11.87 2.00
C LEU A 11 3.71 -11.25 2.39
N GLY A 12 3.98 -10.02 1.90
CA GLY A 12 5.12 -9.21 2.31
C GLY A 12 4.92 -8.56 3.69
N GLY A 13 5.64 -7.47 3.98
CA GLY A 13 5.50 -6.77 5.27
C GLY A 13 4.07 -6.35 5.58
N VAL A 14 3.40 -5.67 4.65
CA VAL A 14 2.02 -5.17 4.82
C VAL A 14 1.02 -6.31 4.94
N GLY A 15 0.99 -7.19 3.93
CA GLY A 15 0.03 -8.30 3.89
C GLY A 15 0.26 -9.32 5.01
N GLY A 16 1.52 -9.61 5.34
CA GLY A 16 1.85 -10.50 6.44
C GLY A 16 1.46 -9.94 7.80
N TYR A 17 1.61 -8.63 8.02
CA TYR A 17 1.20 -7.99 9.27
C TYR A 17 -0.33 -8.02 9.44
N TYR A 18 -1.08 -7.43 8.50
CA TYR A 18 -2.54 -7.37 8.61
C TYR A 18 -3.19 -8.74 8.46
N GLY A 19 -2.71 -9.56 7.51
CA GLY A 19 -3.18 -10.93 7.35
C GLY A 19 -2.89 -11.79 8.58
N GLY A 20 -1.71 -11.62 9.19
CA GLY A 20 -1.34 -12.31 10.43
C GLY A 20 -2.26 -11.97 11.60
N LEU A 21 -2.62 -10.68 11.77
CA LEU A 21 -3.56 -10.26 12.80
C LEU A 21 -4.98 -10.82 12.56
N LEU A 22 -5.44 -10.81 11.31
CA LEU A 22 -6.72 -11.41 10.93
C LEU A 22 -6.73 -12.92 11.17
N ALA A 23 -5.70 -13.65 10.73
CA ALA A 23 -5.58 -15.09 10.93
C ALA A 23 -5.52 -15.46 12.41
N LYS A 24 -4.85 -14.64 13.23
CA LYS A 24 -4.83 -14.82 14.70
C LYS A 24 -6.21 -14.67 15.31
N GLN A 25 -6.92 -13.59 14.95
CA GLN A 25 -8.23 -13.27 15.53
C GLN A 25 -9.28 -14.31 15.17
N TYR A 26 -9.28 -14.78 13.93
CA TYR A 26 -10.34 -15.62 13.39
C TYR A 26 -9.95 -17.10 13.27
N ALA A 27 -8.87 -17.54 13.95
CA ALA A 27 -8.38 -18.93 13.88
C ALA A 27 -9.48 -19.98 14.18
N ASP A 28 -10.30 -19.73 15.21
CA ASP A 28 -11.36 -20.64 15.66
C ASP A 28 -12.77 -20.13 15.29
N ASN A 29 -12.88 -19.14 14.40
CA ASN A 29 -14.17 -18.59 14.02
C ASN A 29 -14.84 -19.46 12.93
N PRO A 30 -16.02 -20.04 13.18
CA PRO A 30 -16.67 -20.91 12.22
C PRO A 30 -17.23 -20.20 10.98
N ASN A 31 -17.36 -18.86 11.04
CA ASN A 31 -18.02 -18.06 10.01
C ASN A 31 -17.06 -17.19 9.20
N ILE A 32 -15.75 -17.15 9.53
CA ILE A 32 -14.75 -16.33 8.85
C ILE A 32 -13.54 -17.20 8.50
N GLU A 33 -13.13 -17.14 7.26
CA GLU A 33 -11.98 -17.86 6.73
C GLU A 33 -10.94 -16.87 6.19
N ILE A 34 -9.68 -17.05 6.61
CA ILE A 34 -8.56 -16.21 6.18
C ILE A 34 -7.65 -17.01 5.27
N PHE A 35 -7.43 -16.49 4.07
CA PHE A 35 -6.61 -17.13 3.04
C PHE A 35 -5.37 -16.28 2.74
N PHE A 36 -4.23 -16.94 2.58
CA PHE A 36 -2.98 -16.30 2.18
C PHE A 36 -2.59 -16.74 0.77
N VAL A 37 -2.38 -15.78 -0.11
CA VAL A 37 -1.83 -16.01 -1.45
C VAL A 37 -0.39 -15.53 -1.47
N ALA A 38 0.55 -16.47 -1.55
CA ALA A 38 1.98 -16.24 -1.54
C ALA A 38 2.68 -17.19 -2.52
N ARG A 39 3.99 -17.05 -2.69
CA ARG A 39 4.76 -17.88 -3.63
C ARG A 39 6.13 -18.28 -3.08
N GLY A 40 6.72 -19.32 -3.69
CA GLY A 40 8.11 -19.73 -3.44
C GLY A 40 8.41 -20.14 -2.00
N ALA A 41 9.63 -19.89 -1.56
CA ALA A 41 10.12 -20.32 -0.23
C ALA A 41 9.28 -19.75 0.92
N HIS A 42 8.72 -18.53 0.74
CA HIS A 42 7.86 -17.94 1.75
C HIS A 42 6.57 -18.72 1.93
N LEU A 43 5.89 -19.08 0.84
CA LEU A 43 4.70 -19.94 0.86
C LEU A 43 5.01 -21.29 1.53
N SER A 44 6.06 -21.97 1.09
CA SER A 44 6.44 -23.27 1.64
C SER A 44 6.68 -23.24 3.15
N LYS A 45 7.27 -22.16 3.67
CA LYS A 45 7.47 -21.97 5.11
C LYS A 45 6.17 -21.72 5.85
N VAL A 46 5.28 -20.88 5.28
CA VAL A 46 3.96 -20.62 5.87
C VAL A 46 3.08 -21.86 5.87
N GLN A 47 3.12 -22.69 4.82
CA GLN A 47 2.40 -23.97 4.79
C GLN A 47 2.89 -24.96 5.83
N ALA A 48 4.21 -25.05 6.02
CA ALA A 48 4.81 -25.99 6.96
C ALA A 48 4.64 -25.59 8.43
N ASN A 49 4.79 -24.30 8.73
CA ASN A 49 4.96 -23.81 10.10
C ASN A 49 3.97 -22.69 10.49
N GLY A 50 3.09 -22.24 9.59
CA GLY A 50 2.35 -20.99 9.77
C GLY A 50 3.21 -19.75 9.51
N LEU A 51 2.61 -18.57 9.65
CA LEU A 51 3.31 -17.29 9.58
C LEU A 51 3.72 -16.86 10.99
N THR A 52 5.02 -16.58 11.16
CA THR A 52 5.51 -15.93 12.39
C THR A 52 5.39 -14.42 12.23
N LEU A 53 4.64 -13.78 13.11
CA LEU A 53 4.48 -12.34 13.19
C LEU A 53 5.16 -11.80 14.43
N ILE A 54 6.21 -10.98 14.24
CA ILE A 54 6.95 -10.30 15.30
C ILE A 54 6.45 -8.86 15.39
N THR A 55 5.99 -8.45 16.55
CA THR A 55 5.46 -7.11 16.82
C THR A 55 5.95 -6.61 18.17
N GLU A 56 5.74 -5.32 18.48
CA GLU A 56 6.00 -4.78 19.83
C GLU A 56 5.17 -5.47 20.93
N LYS A 57 4.02 -6.06 20.58
CA LYS A 57 3.14 -6.80 21.51
C LYS A 57 3.56 -8.26 21.72
N GLY A 58 4.62 -8.69 21.04
CA GLY A 58 5.14 -10.06 21.12
C GLY A 58 5.24 -10.77 19.78
N THR A 59 5.66 -12.03 19.85
CA THR A 59 5.78 -12.92 18.70
C THR A 59 4.62 -13.90 18.68
N PHE A 60 3.97 -14.02 17.53
CA PHE A 60 2.80 -14.87 17.33
C PHE A 60 3.07 -15.81 16.13
N GLN A 61 2.69 -17.08 16.28
CA GLN A 61 2.60 -17.99 15.15
C GLN A 61 1.13 -18.16 14.79
N VAL A 62 0.81 -17.92 13.53
CA VAL A 62 -0.57 -17.90 13.04
C VAL A 62 -0.71 -18.80 11.82
N HIS A 63 -1.87 -19.44 11.71
CA HIS A 63 -2.21 -20.30 10.59
C HIS A 63 -3.44 -19.75 9.89
N PRO A 64 -3.38 -19.49 8.57
CA PRO A 64 -4.57 -19.18 7.79
C PRO A 64 -5.41 -20.45 7.59
N THR A 65 -6.65 -20.29 7.13
CA THR A 65 -7.47 -21.42 6.66
C THR A 65 -6.75 -22.20 5.56
N LEU A 66 -6.12 -21.47 4.63
CA LEU A 66 -5.26 -22.03 3.57
C LEU A 66 -4.21 -21.00 3.18
N ALA A 67 -2.97 -21.45 2.94
CA ALA A 67 -1.93 -20.69 2.26
C ALA A 67 -1.61 -21.39 0.93
N THR A 68 -1.74 -20.67 -0.19
CA THR A 68 -1.60 -21.27 -1.53
C THR A 68 -1.05 -20.26 -2.55
N ASP A 69 -0.51 -20.74 -3.66
CA ASP A 69 -0.27 -19.97 -4.89
C ASP A 69 -1.32 -20.25 -5.97
N ASN A 70 -2.19 -21.25 -5.75
CA ASN A 70 -3.32 -21.60 -6.61
C ASN A 70 -4.62 -21.03 -6.05
N VAL A 71 -5.02 -19.85 -6.49
CA VAL A 71 -6.20 -19.16 -5.98
C VAL A 71 -7.52 -19.94 -6.22
N THR A 72 -7.57 -20.87 -7.19
CA THR A 72 -8.79 -21.64 -7.48
C THR A 72 -9.23 -22.56 -6.33
N GLU A 73 -8.32 -22.87 -5.40
CA GLU A 73 -8.61 -23.66 -4.20
C GLU A 73 -9.43 -22.88 -3.17
N ILE A 74 -9.50 -21.53 -3.28
CA ILE A 74 -10.20 -20.66 -2.35
C ILE A 74 -11.71 -20.59 -2.68
N GLY A 75 -12.04 -20.65 -3.97
CA GLY A 75 -13.39 -20.34 -4.46
C GLY A 75 -13.65 -18.83 -4.42
N THR A 76 -14.90 -18.42 -4.53
CA THR A 76 -15.26 -16.98 -4.54
C THR A 76 -14.96 -16.32 -3.21
N ALA A 77 -14.25 -15.18 -3.25
CA ALA A 77 -13.91 -14.38 -2.09
C ALA A 77 -14.94 -13.27 -1.83
N ASP A 78 -15.13 -12.89 -0.56
CA ASP A 78 -15.90 -11.69 -0.19
C ASP A 78 -15.03 -10.44 -0.18
N TYR A 79 -13.82 -10.54 0.38
CA TYR A 79 -12.85 -9.45 0.42
C TYR A 79 -11.47 -9.92 -0.04
N ILE A 80 -10.85 -9.17 -0.93
CA ILE A 80 -9.49 -9.40 -1.41
C ILE A 80 -8.64 -8.18 -1.05
N ILE A 81 -7.76 -8.33 -0.07
CA ILE A 81 -6.79 -7.31 0.31
C ILE A 81 -5.52 -7.53 -0.51
N MET A 82 -5.22 -6.59 -1.40
CA MET A 82 -4.06 -6.67 -2.29
C MET A 82 -2.88 -5.88 -1.72
N THR A 83 -1.75 -6.55 -1.54
CA THR A 83 -0.51 -5.97 -1.02
C THR A 83 0.74 -6.38 -1.81
N PRO A 84 0.65 -6.67 -3.13
CA PRO A 84 1.85 -6.86 -3.94
C PRO A 84 2.63 -5.56 -4.08
N LYS A 85 3.81 -5.62 -4.68
CA LYS A 85 4.49 -4.42 -5.17
C LYS A 85 3.76 -3.87 -6.41
N SER A 86 3.82 -2.55 -6.63
CA SER A 86 3.08 -1.88 -7.71
C SER A 86 3.40 -2.41 -9.12
N TYR A 87 4.63 -2.88 -9.33
CA TYR A 87 5.06 -3.49 -10.60
C TYR A 87 4.49 -4.91 -10.83
N ASP A 88 4.01 -5.60 -9.77
CA ASP A 88 3.35 -6.90 -9.86
C ASP A 88 1.81 -6.78 -9.91
N LEU A 89 1.23 -5.56 -9.87
CA LEU A 89 -0.21 -5.36 -9.71
C LEU A 89 -1.02 -6.05 -10.82
N ASP A 90 -0.70 -5.79 -12.08
CA ASP A 90 -1.48 -6.31 -13.22
C ASP A 90 -1.46 -7.84 -13.28
N SER A 91 -0.30 -8.45 -13.07
CA SER A 91 -0.17 -9.91 -13.01
C SER A 91 -0.92 -10.51 -11.82
N THR A 92 -0.92 -9.80 -10.68
CA THR A 92 -1.67 -10.21 -9.49
C THR A 92 -3.17 -10.10 -9.70
N VAL A 93 -3.64 -9.05 -10.39
CA VAL A 93 -5.06 -8.91 -10.76
C VAL A 93 -5.49 -10.05 -11.68
N ALA A 94 -4.68 -10.40 -12.68
CA ALA A 94 -4.95 -11.55 -13.54
C ALA A 94 -5.02 -12.87 -12.74
N GLN A 95 -4.15 -13.05 -11.74
CA GLN A 95 -4.13 -14.22 -10.87
C GLN A 95 -5.41 -14.34 -10.04
N ILE A 96 -5.92 -13.25 -9.45
CA ILE A 96 -7.10 -13.31 -8.58
C ILE A 96 -8.43 -13.39 -9.31
N LYS A 97 -8.46 -13.15 -10.63
CA LYS A 97 -9.69 -13.11 -11.42
C LYS A 97 -10.61 -14.32 -11.20
N PRO A 98 -10.12 -15.58 -11.05
CA PRO A 98 -10.97 -16.75 -10.82
C PRO A 98 -11.77 -16.72 -9.50
N ILE A 99 -11.35 -15.94 -8.51
CA ILE A 99 -12.00 -15.86 -7.19
C ILE A 99 -12.83 -14.59 -7.01
N VAL A 100 -12.90 -13.73 -8.04
CA VAL A 100 -13.72 -12.51 -8.03
C VAL A 100 -15.12 -12.87 -8.49
N GLY A 101 -16.10 -12.73 -7.60
CA GLY A 101 -17.53 -12.91 -7.89
C GLY A 101 -18.29 -11.57 -7.89
N ALA A 102 -19.59 -11.65 -8.10
CA ALA A 102 -20.47 -10.46 -8.21
C ALA A 102 -20.46 -9.58 -6.95
N ASN A 103 -20.21 -10.16 -5.79
CA ASN A 103 -20.18 -9.46 -4.50
C ASN A 103 -18.77 -9.31 -3.92
N THR A 104 -17.73 -9.64 -4.65
CA THR A 104 -16.35 -9.49 -4.19
C THR A 104 -15.96 -8.02 -4.12
N VAL A 105 -15.32 -7.63 -3.02
CA VAL A 105 -14.64 -6.33 -2.88
C VAL A 105 -13.14 -6.55 -3.03
N VAL A 106 -12.50 -5.74 -3.87
CA VAL A 106 -11.03 -5.69 -3.99
C VAL A 106 -10.51 -4.40 -3.35
N LEU A 107 -9.57 -4.53 -2.43
CA LEU A 107 -9.00 -3.42 -1.66
C LEU A 107 -7.47 -3.41 -1.80
N PRO A 108 -6.89 -2.56 -2.65
CA PRO A 108 -5.44 -2.37 -2.71
C PRO A 108 -4.94 -1.57 -1.49
N LEU A 109 -3.84 -2.03 -0.90
CA LEU A 109 -3.07 -1.32 0.13
C LEU A 109 -1.66 -0.96 -0.33
N LEU A 110 -1.43 -0.97 -1.64
CA LEU A 110 -0.17 -0.60 -2.25
C LEU A 110 0.10 0.90 -2.10
N ASN A 111 1.37 1.28 -2.18
CA ASN A 111 1.72 2.67 -2.37
C ASN A 111 1.41 3.10 -3.82
N GLY A 112 0.97 4.33 -3.99
CA GLY A 112 0.55 4.88 -5.30
C GLY A 112 -0.88 5.42 -5.25
N ILE A 113 -1.27 6.08 -6.32
CA ILE A 113 -2.58 6.76 -6.45
C ILE A 113 -3.46 6.16 -7.54
N ASP A 114 -2.89 5.36 -8.43
CA ASP A 114 -3.55 4.80 -9.62
C ASP A 114 -4.01 3.34 -9.46
N ASN A 115 -3.70 2.72 -8.31
CA ASN A 115 -3.89 1.28 -8.11
C ASN A 115 -5.34 0.82 -8.31
N SER A 116 -6.31 1.54 -7.73
CA SER A 116 -7.73 1.17 -7.83
C SER A 116 -8.27 1.37 -9.23
N ASP A 117 -7.84 2.39 -9.95
CA ASP A 117 -8.25 2.63 -11.35
C ASP A 117 -7.70 1.54 -12.29
N ARG A 118 -6.45 1.13 -12.07
CA ARG A 118 -5.87 0.00 -12.79
C ARG A 118 -6.66 -1.29 -12.53
N ILE A 119 -7.00 -1.56 -11.26
CA ILE A 119 -7.81 -2.74 -10.91
C ILE A 119 -9.19 -2.67 -11.58
N ARG A 120 -9.89 -1.53 -11.52
CA ARG A 120 -11.20 -1.33 -12.19
C ARG A 120 -11.13 -1.57 -13.70
N THR A 121 -10.04 -1.13 -14.32
CA THR A 121 -9.81 -1.35 -15.76
C THR A 121 -9.64 -2.83 -16.08
N LEU A 122 -8.93 -3.59 -15.24
CA LEU A 122 -8.62 -5.01 -15.44
C LEU A 122 -9.76 -5.94 -14.98
N LEU A 123 -10.60 -5.48 -14.04
CA LEU A 123 -11.76 -6.21 -13.49
C LEU A 123 -13.03 -5.34 -13.60
N PRO A 124 -13.54 -5.09 -14.81
CA PRO A 124 -14.71 -4.23 -14.99
C PRO A 124 -15.93 -4.82 -14.27
N GLY A 125 -16.68 -3.95 -13.58
CA GLY A 125 -17.87 -4.32 -12.82
C GLY A 125 -17.60 -4.86 -11.42
N THR A 126 -16.34 -5.01 -11.00
CA THR A 126 -15.98 -5.39 -9.64
C THR A 126 -16.00 -4.18 -8.71
N GLU A 127 -16.50 -4.36 -7.50
CA GLU A 127 -16.42 -3.34 -6.45
C GLU A 127 -14.96 -3.20 -5.98
N VAL A 128 -14.38 -2.03 -6.20
CA VAL A 128 -12.99 -1.72 -5.80
C VAL A 128 -13.02 -0.53 -4.86
N TRP A 129 -12.61 -0.76 -3.61
CA TRP A 129 -12.37 0.32 -2.66
C TRP A 129 -10.98 0.92 -2.86
N GLN A 130 -10.78 2.10 -2.31
CA GLN A 130 -9.45 2.69 -2.16
C GLN A 130 -8.88 2.35 -0.79
N GLY A 131 -7.56 2.15 -0.70
CA GLY A 131 -6.92 1.90 0.58
C GLY A 131 -5.51 2.46 0.67
N CYS A 132 -5.13 2.83 1.87
CA CYS A 132 -3.73 3.12 2.19
C CYS A 132 -3.43 2.75 3.65
N CYS A 133 -2.19 2.37 3.91
CA CYS A 133 -1.77 2.05 5.27
C CYS A 133 -0.51 2.82 5.66
N TYR A 134 -0.39 3.14 6.95
CA TYR A 134 0.84 3.61 7.56
C TYR A 134 1.38 2.47 8.41
N ILE A 135 2.52 1.93 8.05
CA ILE A 135 3.12 0.78 8.71
C ILE A 135 4.61 0.69 8.36
N VAL A 136 5.41 0.26 9.33
CA VAL A 136 6.78 -0.16 9.11
C VAL A 136 6.86 -1.65 9.40
N ALA A 137 6.71 -2.45 8.35
CA ALA A 137 6.80 -3.90 8.43
C ALA A 137 7.57 -4.46 7.23
N ARG A 138 8.25 -5.58 7.44
CA ARG A 138 9.05 -6.24 6.42
C ARG A 138 8.94 -7.76 6.52
N LEU A 139 9.11 -8.41 5.40
CA LEU A 139 9.42 -9.83 5.34
C LEU A 139 10.90 -9.96 5.72
N ASN A 140 11.17 -10.41 6.94
CA ASN A 140 12.53 -10.54 7.46
C ASN A 140 13.26 -11.73 6.82
N GLU A 141 12.57 -12.87 6.83
CA GLU A 141 12.96 -14.11 6.13
C GLU A 141 11.71 -14.91 5.76
N PRO A 142 11.80 -15.93 4.88
CA PRO A 142 10.65 -16.75 4.52
C PRO A 142 9.91 -17.30 5.75
N GLY A 143 8.60 -16.98 5.86
CA GLY A 143 7.75 -17.37 6.99
C GLY A 143 7.75 -16.39 8.16
N ILE A 144 8.57 -15.33 8.16
CA ILE A 144 8.68 -14.39 9.29
C ILE A 144 8.47 -12.95 8.82
N VAL A 145 7.42 -12.32 9.33
CA VAL A 145 7.14 -10.88 9.14
C VAL A 145 7.38 -10.15 10.44
N GLU A 146 8.13 -9.07 10.37
CA GLU A 146 8.48 -8.22 11.49
C GLU A 146 7.93 -6.81 11.30
N SER A 147 7.28 -6.29 12.33
CA SER A 147 6.91 -4.88 12.44
C SER A 147 7.72 -4.22 13.54
N SER A 148 8.43 -3.16 13.19
CA SER A 148 9.31 -2.42 14.12
C SER A 148 8.58 -1.39 14.97
N GLY A 149 7.24 -1.48 15.05
CA GLY A 149 6.43 -0.58 15.83
C GLY A 149 6.09 0.75 15.16
N GLY A 150 5.61 1.72 15.93
CA GLY A 150 5.17 3.01 15.44
C GLY A 150 3.69 3.06 15.05
N VAL A 151 3.35 3.93 14.11
CA VAL A 151 1.95 4.09 13.66
C VAL A 151 1.57 2.95 12.73
N HIS A 152 0.48 2.24 13.07
CA HIS A 152 -0.13 1.22 12.25
C HIS A 152 -1.57 1.60 11.96
N ARG A 153 -1.83 2.24 10.82
CA ARG A 153 -3.18 2.64 10.41
C ARG A 153 -3.57 1.96 9.12
N PHE A 154 -4.79 1.47 9.08
CA PHE A 154 -5.42 0.87 7.92
C PHE A 154 -6.59 1.76 7.50
N ASN A 155 -6.40 2.58 6.46
CA ASN A 155 -7.44 3.47 5.96
C ASN A 155 -8.00 2.91 4.66
N PHE A 156 -9.33 2.97 4.51
CA PHE A 156 -10.01 2.51 3.30
C PHE A 156 -11.34 3.23 3.10
N GLY A 157 -11.90 3.13 1.91
CA GLY A 157 -13.18 3.76 1.62
C GLY A 157 -13.40 4.03 0.14
N TYR A 158 -14.31 4.96 -0.14
CA TYR A 158 -14.59 5.41 -1.49
C TYR A 158 -13.90 6.74 -1.82
N GLU A 159 -13.71 7.02 -3.10
CA GLU A 159 -13.14 8.28 -3.63
C GLU A 159 -14.15 9.42 -3.62
N HIS A 160 -15.43 9.10 -3.69
CA HIS A 160 -16.52 10.06 -3.69
C HIS A 160 -17.39 9.76 -2.48
N LYS A 161 -18.03 10.79 -1.94
CA LYS A 161 -18.86 10.68 -0.75
C LYS A 161 -19.90 9.57 -0.90
N GLN A 162 -19.56 8.39 -0.39
CA GLN A 162 -20.33 7.16 -0.48
C GLN A 162 -20.10 6.30 0.76
N THR A 163 -21.15 5.65 1.23
CA THR A 163 -21.06 4.64 2.31
C THR A 163 -22.00 3.48 2.02
N ASN A 164 -21.70 2.34 2.62
CA ASN A 164 -22.59 1.19 2.65
C ASN A 164 -22.31 0.34 3.90
N ASP A 165 -23.24 -0.56 4.21
CA ASP A 165 -23.13 -1.42 5.40
C ASP A 165 -21.91 -2.35 5.37
N ARG A 166 -21.39 -2.69 4.18
CA ARG A 166 -20.20 -3.53 4.02
C ARG A 166 -18.93 -2.84 4.49
N LEU A 167 -18.79 -1.51 4.28
CA LEU A 167 -17.65 -0.75 4.80
C LEU A 167 -17.65 -0.78 6.33
N ILE A 168 -18.81 -0.56 6.95
CA ILE A 168 -18.99 -0.56 8.41
C ILE A 168 -18.68 -1.95 8.98
N ALA A 169 -19.22 -3.00 8.36
CA ALA A 169 -18.97 -4.38 8.75
C ALA A 169 -17.50 -4.77 8.64
N PHE A 170 -16.84 -4.35 7.55
CA PHE A 170 -15.42 -4.65 7.33
C PHE A 170 -14.53 -3.89 8.31
N GLU A 171 -14.84 -2.63 8.62
CA GLU A 171 -14.14 -1.88 9.67
C GLU A 171 -14.23 -2.60 11.03
N SER A 172 -15.40 -3.12 11.37
CA SER A 172 -15.61 -3.87 12.60
C SER A 172 -14.76 -5.13 12.65
N LEU A 173 -14.72 -5.91 11.55
CA LEU A 173 -13.85 -7.09 11.44
C LEU A 173 -12.36 -6.75 11.64
N LEU A 174 -11.91 -5.65 11.06
CA LEU A 174 -10.52 -5.20 11.22
C LEU A 174 -10.22 -4.78 12.67
N LYS A 175 -11.13 -4.04 13.29
CA LYS A 175 -10.99 -3.58 14.70
C LYS A 175 -11.00 -4.74 15.68
N GLU A 176 -11.85 -5.74 15.49
CA GLU A 176 -11.86 -6.98 16.28
C GLU A 176 -10.50 -7.70 16.20
N ALA A 177 -9.84 -7.67 15.02
CA ALA A 177 -8.49 -8.18 14.86
C ALA A 177 -7.38 -7.25 15.41
N SER A 178 -7.75 -6.25 16.22
CA SER A 178 -6.83 -5.26 16.81
C SER A 178 -6.07 -4.43 15.76
N ILE A 179 -6.66 -4.24 14.59
CA ILE A 179 -6.15 -3.36 13.52
C ILE A 179 -6.77 -1.98 13.72
N ASP A 180 -5.94 -0.94 13.80
CA ASP A 180 -6.38 0.46 13.81
C ASP A 180 -6.89 0.83 12.41
N ALA A 181 -8.16 0.50 12.16
CA ALA A 181 -8.83 0.68 10.89
C ALA A 181 -9.82 1.83 10.94
N THR A 182 -9.85 2.62 9.87
CA THR A 182 -10.82 3.69 9.68
C THR A 182 -11.31 3.67 8.23
N PHE A 183 -12.63 3.61 8.04
CA PHE A 183 -13.19 3.84 6.73
C PHE A 183 -13.55 5.33 6.54
N TYR A 184 -13.49 5.76 5.29
CA TYR A 184 -13.80 7.12 4.87
C TYR A 184 -14.84 7.10 3.75
N GLU A 185 -15.87 7.93 3.85
CA GLU A 185 -16.82 8.16 2.75
C GLU A 185 -16.14 8.82 1.54
N ASN A 186 -15.10 9.62 1.79
CA ASN A 186 -14.19 10.16 0.80
C ASN A 186 -12.76 10.05 1.32
N ILE A 187 -12.00 9.08 0.79
CA ILE A 187 -10.63 8.79 1.23
C ILE A 187 -9.58 9.60 0.45
N LEU A 188 -9.94 10.32 -0.61
CA LEU A 188 -8.98 10.99 -1.49
C LEU A 188 -7.98 11.86 -0.74
N HIS A 189 -8.47 12.70 0.17
CA HIS A 189 -7.60 13.56 0.97
C HIS A 189 -6.55 12.75 1.78
N VAL A 190 -6.94 11.61 2.33
CA VAL A 190 -6.05 10.74 3.14
C VAL A 190 -4.97 10.10 2.27
N ILE A 191 -5.37 9.57 1.10
CA ILE A 191 -4.44 8.95 0.14
C ILE A 191 -3.46 9.99 -0.40
N TRP A 192 -3.95 11.14 -0.85
CA TRP A 192 -3.09 12.20 -1.36
C TRP A 192 -2.14 12.73 -0.29
N THR A 193 -2.61 12.97 0.93
CA THR A 193 -1.75 13.41 2.05
C THR A 193 -0.58 12.44 2.27
N LYS A 194 -0.83 11.14 2.26
CA LYS A 194 0.24 10.14 2.32
C LYS A 194 1.13 10.18 1.08
N PHE A 195 0.54 10.30 -0.10
CA PHE A 195 1.27 10.27 -1.36
C PHE A 195 2.22 11.45 -1.52
N PHE A 196 1.84 12.63 -1.04
CA PHE A 196 2.73 13.80 -0.98
C PHE A 196 4.07 13.46 -0.32
N PHE A 197 4.02 12.80 0.82
CA PHE A 197 5.23 12.40 1.52
C PHE A 197 5.98 11.30 0.77
N ILE A 198 5.31 10.17 0.48
CA ILE A 198 6.03 8.98 -0.02
C ILE A 198 6.55 9.18 -1.45
N SER A 199 5.80 9.84 -2.34
CA SER A 199 6.21 10.06 -3.74
C SER A 199 7.41 10.99 -3.81
N SER A 200 7.32 12.20 -3.23
CA SER A 200 8.39 13.19 -3.30
C SER A 200 9.67 12.71 -2.61
N THR A 201 9.55 12.15 -1.41
CA THR A 201 10.73 11.72 -0.65
C THR A 201 11.38 10.46 -1.20
N ALA A 202 10.59 9.48 -1.67
CA ALA A 202 11.15 8.30 -2.31
C ALA A 202 11.86 8.64 -3.63
N SER A 203 11.26 9.51 -4.44
CA SER A 203 11.87 10.00 -5.68
C SER A 203 13.19 10.72 -5.42
N LEU A 204 13.23 11.67 -4.48
CA LEU A 204 14.40 12.50 -4.24
C LEU A 204 15.51 11.79 -3.47
N THR A 205 15.19 10.93 -2.50
CA THR A 205 16.23 10.12 -1.85
C THR A 205 16.92 9.18 -2.85
N SER A 206 16.15 8.62 -3.78
CA SER A 206 16.69 7.80 -4.88
C SER A 206 17.49 8.64 -5.87
N TYR A 207 16.96 9.80 -6.30
CA TYR A 207 17.57 10.68 -7.29
C TYR A 207 18.90 11.26 -6.83
N PHE A 208 18.95 11.82 -5.62
CA PHE A 208 20.17 12.38 -5.03
C PHE A 208 21.06 11.35 -4.34
N ASN A 209 20.57 10.12 -4.15
CA ASN A 209 21.22 9.05 -3.39
C ASN A 209 21.58 9.51 -1.96
N VAL A 210 20.61 10.02 -1.22
CA VAL A 210 20.79 10.60 0.13
C VAL A 210 19.70 10.13 1.10
N SER A 211 19.93 10.37 2.40
CA SER A 211 18.94 10.15 3.46
C SER A 211 17.88 11.27 3.51
N PHE A 212 16.81 11.07 4.29
CA PHE A 212 15.75 12.07 4.47
C PHE A 212 16.30 13.37 5.07
N GLY A 213 17.15 13.28 6.11
CA GLY A 213 17.74 14.47 6.71
C GLY A 213 18.59 15.27 5.73
N ALA A 214 19.34 14.58 4.87
CA ALA A 214 20.18 15.22 3.88
C ALA A 214 19.39 15.93 2.76
N LEU A 215 18.11 15.63 2.55
CA LEU A 215 17.26 16.40 1.63
C LEU A 215 17.06 17.84 2.08
N LEU A 216 17.06 18.09 3.40
CA LEU A 216 16.78 19.41 3.97
C LEU A 216 18.03 20.25 4.22
N THR A 217 19.24 19.68 4.14
CA THR A 217 20.50 20.37 4.44
C THR A 217 21.13 21.09 3.23
N ASP A 218 20.57 20.90 2.05
CA ASP A 218 21.04 21.52 0.81
C ASP A 218 19.90 22.29 0.15
N GLU A 219 20.13 23.55 -0.18
CA GLU A 219 19.10 24.45 -0.71
C GLU A 219 18.55 23.97 -2.06
N THR A 220 19.39 23.38 -2.92
CA THR A 220 18.94 22.86 -4.22
C THR A 220 18.03 21.66 -4.04
N ARG A 221 18.35 20.73 -3.12
CA ARG A 221 17.51 19.56 -2.83
C ARG A 221 16.19 19.98 -2.22
N LYS A 222 16.22 20.92 -1.26
CA LYS A 222 15.02 21.47 -0.63
C LYS A 222 14.14 22.21 -1.64
N ALA A 223 14.72 23.01 -2.52
CA ALA A 223 13.98 23.69 -3.59
C ALA A 223 13.34 22.66 -4.56
N THR A 224 14.06 21.60 -4.91
CA THR A 224 13.52 20.53 -5.76
C THR A 224 12.35 19.81 -5.08
N LEU A 225 12.45 19.53 -3.77
CA LEU A 225 11.36 18.95 -2.99
C LEU A 225 10.12 19.87 -3.03
N VAL A 226 10.29 21.16 -2.79
CA VAL A 226 9.18 22.13 -2.82
C VAL A 226 8.54 22.16 -4.20
N SER A 227 9.33 22.22 -5.28
CA SER A 227 8.81 22.22 -6.66
C SER A 227 7.99 20.95 -6.96
N MET A 228 8.46 19.77 -6.55
CA MET A 228 7.70 18.52 -6.71
C MET A 228 6.38 18.55 -5.93
N LEU A 229 6.38 19.08 -4.71
CA LEU A 229 5.17 19.20 -3.91
C LEU A 229 4.17 20.20 -4.51
N GLU A 230 4.64 21.29 -5.11
CA GLU A 230 3.78 22.25 -5.83
C GLU A 230 3.14 21.63 -7.07
N GLU A 231 3.89 20.84 -7.85
CA GLU A 231 3.33 20.07 -8.98
C GLU A 231 2.26 19.07 -8.50
N LEU A 232 2.50 18.38 -7.38
CA LEU A 232 1.51 17.46 -6.79
C LEU A 232 0.23 18.16 -6.33
N ILE A 233 0.31 19.38 -5.77
CA ILE A 233 -0.87 20.14 -5.34
C ILE A 233 -1.79 20.40 -6.53
N LEU A 234 -1.24 20.77 -7.67
CA LEU A 234 -2.03 21.04 -8.87
C LEU A 234 -2.76 19.78 -9.34
N ILE A 235 -2.07 18.65 -9.37
CA ILE A 235 -2.64 17.36 -9.78
C ILE A 235 -3.69 16.87 -8.79
N ALA A 236 -3.37 16.86 -7.49
CA ALA A 236 -4.26 16.38 -6.43
C ALA A 236 -5.59 17.16 -6.42
N ASN A 237 -5.52 18.48 -6.61
CA ASN A 237 -6.71 19.32 -6.63
C ASN A 237 -7.53 19.16 -7.92
N ALA A 238 -6.89 18.86 -9.05
CA ALA A 238 -7.60 18.51 -10.27
C ALA A 238 -8.33 17.15 -10.15
N GLU A 239 -7.83 16.25 -9.29
CA GLU A 239 -8.48 14.97 -8.95
C GLU A 239 -9.50 15.11 -7.77
N GLY A 240 -9.72 16.32 -7.26
CA GLY A 240 -10.73 16.59 -6.22
C GLY A 240 -10.27 16.29 -4.78
N ALA A 241 -8.97 16.21 -4.51
CA ALA A 241 -8.45 15.90 -3.17
C ALA A 241 -8.45 17.05 -2.17
N GLU A 242 -8.71 18.29 -2.62
CA GLU A 242 -8.80 19.50 -1.79
C GLU A 242 -7.57 19.70 -0.88
N ILE A 243 -6.38 19.64 -1.48
CA ILE A 243 -5.11 19.79 -0.77
C ILE A 243 -4.70 21.27 -0.69
N GLU A 244 -4.48 21.75 0.51
CA GLU A 244 -3.96 23.10 0.76
C GLU A 244 -2.44 23.14 0.64
N ARG A 245 -1.87 24.32 0.33
CA ARG A 245 -0.42 24.52 0.22
C ARG A 245 0.34 24.23 1.52
N THR A 246 -0.32 24.27 2.66
CA THR A 246 0.21 23.89 3.99
C THR A 246 0.73 22.44 4.04
N VAL A 247 0.39 21.59 3.06
CA VAL A 247 0.94 20.24 2.94
C VAL A 247 2.46 20.25 2.76
N ILE A 248 3.03 21.30 2.15
CA ILE A 248 4.49 21.46 1.97
C ILE A 248 5.17 21.53 3.34
N ASP A 249 4.68 22.41 4.21
CA ASP A 249 5.23 22.56 5.56
C ASP A 249 5.04 21.27 6.38
N LYS A 250 3.92 20.57 6.21
CA LYS A 250 3.66 19.29 6.87
C LYS A 250 4.68 18.22 6.45
N VAL A 251 5.02 18.13 5.15
CA VAL A 251 6.02 17.17 4.62
C VAL A 251 7.40 17.51 5.16
N ILE A 252 7.80 18.79 5.12
CA ILE A 252 9.10 19.24 5.65
C ILE A 252 9.19 18.92 7.15
N HIS A 253 8.17 19.28 7.93
CA HIS A 253 8.14 19.03 9.36
C HIS A 253 8.15 17.52 9.70
N GLN A 254 7.53 16.70 8.88
CA GLN A 254 7.60 15.24 9.03
C GLN A 254 9.02 14.71 8.79
N LEU A 255 9.72 15.22 7.77
CA LEU A 255 11.11 14.88 7.50
C LEU A 255 12.05 15.28 8.65
N GLU A 256 11.85 16.48 9.25
CA GLU A 256 12.64 16.97 10.38
C GLU A 256 12.52 16.08 11.63
N LYS A 257 11.37 15.40 11.80
CA LYS A 257 11.12 14.48 12.93
C LYS A 257 11.71 13.10 12.77
N LEU A 258 12.07 12.72 11.54
CA LEU A 258 12.63 11.39 11.28
C LEU A 258 14.13 11.38 11.62
N PRO A 259 14.69 10.23 12.04
CA PRO A 259 16.13 10.09 12.20
C PRO A 259 16.86 10.48 10.91
N PHE A 260 17.91 11.27 11.01
CA PHE A 260 18.61 11.86 9.86
C PHE A 260 18.98 10.85 8.77
N GLU A 261 19.51 9.69 9.18
CA GLU A 261 19.98 8.65 8.25
C GLU A 261 18.86 7.75 7.68
N THR A 262 17.61 7.99 8.07
CA THR A 262 16.46 7.23 7.53
C THR A 262 16.29 7.53 6.04
N THR A 263 15.88 6.51 5.29
CA THR A 263 15.62 6.64 3.85
C THR A 263 14.34 5.90 3.43
N SER A 264 13.91 6.10 2.18
CA SER A 264 12.74 5.42 1.63
C SER A 264 13.03 3.95 1.28
N SER A 265 11.97 3.14 1.24
CA SER A 265 12.05 1.75 0.76
C SER A 265 12.53 1.69 -0.70
N MET A 266 12.04 2.60 -1.56
CA MET A 266 12.46 2.66 -2.97
C MET A 266 13.96 2.95 -3.11
N HIS A 267 14.52 3.87 -2.31
CA HIS A 267 15.97 4.13 -2.29
C HIS A 267 16.75 2.91 -1.81
N SER A 268 16.25 2.22 -0.79
CA SER A 268 16.87 0.97 -0.31
C SER A 268 16.85 -0.13 -1.39
N ASP A 269 15.75 -0.24 -2.16
CA ASP A 269 15.64 -1.16 -3.28
C ASP A 269 16.62 -0.79 -4.42
N PHE A 270 16.77 0.50 -4.77
CA PHE A 270 17.79 0.98 -5.72
C PHE A 270 19.19 0.60 -5.28
N LYS A 271 19.54 0.88 -4.01
CA LYS A 271 20.88 0.54 -3.47
C LYS A 271 21.16 -0.96 -3.47
N ALA A 272 20.12 -1.77 -3.34
CA ALA A 272 20.23 -3.22 -3.38
C ALA A 272 20.16 -3.81 -4.80
N GLY A 273 20.04 -3.00 -5.86
CA GLY A 273 19.89 -3.45 -7.25
C GLY A 273 18.60 -4.23 -7.51
N LYS A 274 17.54 -3.96 -6.72
CA LYS A 274 16.25 -4.62 -6.85
C LYS A 274 15.32 -3.81 -7.76
N THR A 275 14.29 -4.47 -8.28
CA THR A 275 13.16 -3.78 -8.95
C THR A 275 12.54 -2.76 -8.00
N THR A 276 12.30 -1.56 -8.50
CA THR A 276 11.81 -0.42 -7.72
C THR A 276 10.40 -0.01 -8.09
N GLU A 277 9.75 0.75 -7.22
CA GLU A 277 8.41 1.31 -7.45
C GLU A 277 8.46 2.68 -8.15
N VAL A 278 9.51 2.96 -8.93
CA VAL A 278 9.71 4.26 -9.62
C VAL A 278 8.54 4.64 -10.53
N HIS A 279 7.94 3.66 -11.22
CA HIS A 279 6.76 3.91 -12.07
C HIS A 279 5.54 4.32 -11.23
N GLY A 280 5.24 3.61 -10.14
CA GLY A 280 4.07 3.88 -9.30
C GLY A 280 4.21 5.13 -8.42
N LEU A 281 5.43 5.52 -8.03
CA LEU A 281 5.66 6.66 -7.14
C LEU A 281 6.07 7.94 -7.87
N THR A 282 6.79 7.83 -8.98
CA THR A 282 7.28 9.00 -9.74
C THR A 282 6.60 9.09 -11.11
N GLY A 283 6.56 7.98 -11.85
CA GLY A 283 6.00 7.93 -13.20
C GLY A 283 4.49 8.20 -13.23
N SER A 284 3.73 7.68 -12.28
CA SER A 284 2.28 7.90 -12.19
C SER A 284 1.90 9.39 -12.12
N VAL A 285 2.74 10.22 -11.46
CA VAL A 285 2.54 11.68 -11.40
C VAL A 285 2.73 12.32 -12.78
N VAL A 286 3.76 11.89 -13.50
CA VAL A 286 4.03 12.38 -14.87
C VAL A 286 2.90 11.99 -15.82
N GLU A 287 2.42 10.75 -15.73
CA GLU A 287 1.34 10.24 -16.56
C GLU A 287 0.01 10.95 -16.26
N LEU A 288 -0.31 11.13 -14.98
CA LEU A 288 -1.51 11.84 -14.56
C LEU A 288 -1.45 13.32 -14.96
N GLY A 289 -0.28 13.97 -14.83
CA GLY A 289 -0.06 15.32 -15.30
C GLY A 289 -0.34 15.46 -16.81
N LYS A 290 0.14 14.52 -17.63
CA LYS A 290 -0.18 14.47 -19.07
C LYS A 290 -1.67 14.30 -19.34
N LYS A 291 -2.33 13.38 -18.62
CA LYS A 291 -3.77 13.11 -18.75
C LYS A 291 -4.62 14.36 -18.42
N LEU A 292 -4.20 15.12 -17.41
CA LEU A 292 -4.91 16.32 -16.94
C LEU A 292 -4.48 17.61 -17.66
N GLY A 293 -3.43 17.56 -18.51
CA GLY A 293 -2.88 18.76 -19.13
C GLY A 293 -2.11 19.67 -18.15
N ILE A 294 -1.65 19.14 -17.04
CA ILE A 294 -0.91 19.85 -15.98
C ILE A 294 0.58 19.54 -16.15
N PRO A 295 1.44 20.54 -16.39
CA PRO A 295 2.88 20.33 -16.50
C PRO A 295 3.51 19.85 -15.17
N THR A 296 4.38 18.84 -15.26
CA THR A 296 5.13 18.30 -14.13
C THR A 296 6.63 18.21 -14.47
N PRO A 297 7.27 19.35 -14.76
CA PRO A 297 8.66 19.36 -15.29
C PRO A 297 9.66 18.78 -14.28
N THR A 298 9.49 19.04 -12.99
CA THR A 298 10.39 18.53 -11.94
C THR A 298 10.25 17.01 -11.79
N TYR A 299 9.02 16.51 -11.70
CA TYR A 299 8.75 15.06 -11.69
C TYR A 299 9.27 14.37 -12.94
N LEU A 300 9.04 14.96 -14.13
CA LEU A 300 9.49 14.40 -15.40
C LEU A 300 11.02 14.29 -15.45
N ASN A 301 11.74 15.33 -15.03
CA ASN A 301 13.21 15.31 -14.96
C ASN A 301 13.72 14.22 -14.01
N VAL A 302 13.19 14.18 -12.78
CA VAL A 302 13.57 13.18 -11.78
C VAL A 302 13.27 11.76 -12.28
N TYR A 303 12.09 11.56 -12.87
CA TYR A 303 11.68 10.25 -13.41
C TYR A 303 12.62 9.76 -14.51
N ASN A 304 12.93 10.62 -15.50
CA ASN A 304 13.83 10.28 -16.59
C ASN A 304 15.24 9.90 -16.11
N GLU A 305 15.75 10.56 -15.08
CA GLU A 305 17.06 10.23 -14.49
C GLU A 305 17.02 8.91 -13.69
N LEU A 306 15.93 8.65 -12.97
CA LEU A 306 15.78 7.40 -12.22
C LEU A 306 15.65 6.17 -13.13
N LEU A 307 15.08 6.34 -14.34
CA LEU A 307 14.98 5.25 -15.33
C LEU A 307 16.32 4.83 -15.94
N LYS A 308 17.37 5.65 -15.80
CA LYS A 308 18.71 5.34 -16.30
C LYS A 308 19.53 4.48 -15.33
N ARG A 309 19.03 4.27 -14.12
CA ARG A 309 19.69 3.54 -13.04
C ARG A 309 19.19 2.11 -12.92
#